data_af89c16b3276e352f5e0d423988677b2
#
_entry.id   af89c16b3276e352f5e0d423988677b2
#
_cell.length_a   1.000
_cell.length_b   1.000
_cell.length_c   1.000
_cell.angle_alpha   90.00
_cell.angle_beta   90.00
_cell.angle_gamma   90.00
#
_symmetry.space_group_name_H-M   'P 1'
#
loop_
_entity.id
_entity.type
_entity.pdbx_description
1 polymer ?
#
loop_
_entity_poly.entity_id
_entity_poly.type
_entity_poly.pdbx_seq_one_letter_code
_entity_poly.pdbx_strand_id
1 'polypeptide(L)'
;CDEFGIRRKFIGYAGNKDKKAITEQVISIRIKRKVDLSLKDIHLEFLGFSDEPVSLGDLEGNEFIITVRDLGRVDLAVPDKIPNYFGEQRFSENNVKIGKLIL
;
A
#
# COMPACT_ATOMS: atom_id res chain seq x y z
N CYS A 1 13.68 -6.19 -9.49
CA CYS A 1 13.70 -7.17 -10.60
C CYS A 1 15.09 -7.29 -11.22
N ASP A 2 15.67 -6.18 -11.59
CA ASP A 2 16.92 -6.12 -12.36
C ASP A 2 18.12 -6.66 -11.55
N GLU A 3 18.18 -6.32 -10.27
CA GLU A 3 19.23 -6.77 -9.33
C GLU A 3 19.33 -8.30 -9.19
N PHE A 4 18.21 -9.02 -9.37
CA PHE A 4 18.14 -10.47 -9.22
C PHE A 4 17.96 -11.23 -10.51
N GLY A 5 17.86 -10.57 -11.64
CA GLY A 5 17.49 -11.19 -12.91
C GLY A 5 16.12 -11.86 -12.86
N ILE A 6 15.24 -11.44 -11.96
CA ILE A 6 13.89 -11.99 -11.82
C ILE A 6 12.94 -11.18 -12.68
N ARG A 7 12.23 -11.86 -13.57
CA ARG A 7 11.21 -11.20 -14.39
C ARG A 7 10.05 -10.75 -13.51
N ARG A 8 9.51 -9.55 -13.74
CA ARG A 8 8.40 -8.95 -12.99
C ARG A 8 7.18 -9.87 -12.84
N LYS A 9 6.90 -10.70 -13.86
CA LYS A 9 5.80 -11.68 -13.83
C LYS A 9 5.93 -12.77 -12.76
N PHE A 10 7.09 -12.91 -12.14
CA PHE A 10 7.34 -13.86 -11.06
C PHE A 10 7.24 -13.25 -9.68
N ILE A 11 6.88 -11.98 -9.59
CA ILE A 11 6.66 -11.26 -8.33
C ILE A 11 5.16 -10.99 -8.20
N GLY A 12 4.55 -11.55 -7.16
CA GLY A 12 3.17 -11.31 -6.79
C GLY A 12 3.07 -10.35 -5.59
N TYR A 13 2.07 -9.50 -5.58
CA TYR A 13 1.78 -8.56 -4.48
C TYR A 13 0.28 -8.26 -4.44
N ALA A 14 -0.23 -7.95 -3.24
CA ALA A 14 -1.66 -7.79 -3.02
C ALA A 14 -2.20 -6.41 -3.44
N GLY A 15 -1.36 -5.37 -3.46
CA GLY A 15 -1.78 -4.03 -3.84
C GLY A 15 -0.62 -3.06 -4.04
N ASN A 16 -0.89 -1.96 -4.74
CA ASN A 16 0.08 -0.89 -4.90
C ASN A 16 0.20 -0.09 -3.60
N LYS A 17 1.43 0.22 -3.23
CA LYS A 17 1.73 1.06 -2.06
C LYS A 17 2.18 2.46 -2.48
N ASP A 18 2.02 3.42 -1.58
CA ASP A 18 2.39 4.81 -1.81
C ASP A 18 3.90 4.96 -2.04
N LYS A 19 4.26 5.76 -3.02
CA LYS A 19 5.67 6.00 -3.38
C LYS A 19 6.43 6.83 -2.34
N LYS A 20 5.71 7.72 -1.63
CA LYS A 20 6.29 8.62 -0.61
C LYS A 20 5.81 8.25 0.78
N ALA A 21 6.09 7.03 1.21
CA ALA A 21 5.75 6.52 2.52
C ALA A 21 6.70 5.39 2.91
N ILE A 22 6.79 5.09 4.19
CA ILE A 22 7.33 3.82 4.65
C ILE A 22 6.20 2.83 4.54
N THR A 23 6.38 1.81 3.72
CA THR A 23 5.33 0.81 3.43
C THR A 23 5.83 -0.59 3.66
N GLU A 24 4.96 -1.44 4.17
CA GLU A 24 5.21 -2.86 4.36
C GLU A 24 4.13 -3.67 3.67
N GLN A 25 4.50 -4.77 3.06
CA GLN A 25 3.56 -5.72 2.48
C GLN A 25 4.21 -7.07 2.23
N VAL A 26 3.39 -8.12 2.24
CA VAL A 26 3.82 -9.44 1.81
C VAL A 26 3.88 -9.48 0.29
N ILE A 27 4.95 -10.05 -0.23
CA ILE A 27 5.13 -10.35 -1.65
C ILE A 27 5.47 -11.82 -1.83
N SER A 28 5.10 -12.38 -2.94
CA SER A 28 5.57 -13.72 -3.35
C SER A 28 6.55 -13.60 -4.50
N ILE A 29 7.57 -14.44 -4.48
CA ILE A 29 8.56 -14.52 -5.55
C ILE A 29 8.65 -15.96 -6.02
N ARG A 30 8.31 -16.20 -7.28
CA ARG A 30 8.31 -17.56 -7.87
C ARG A 30 9.72 -18.01 -8.23
N ILE A 31 10.46 -18.44 -7.21
CA ILE A 31 11.81 -19.02 -7.35
C ILE A 31 11.98 -20.16 -6.35
N LYS A 32 12.93 -21.07 -6.64
CA LYS A 32 13.21 -22.24 -5.79
C LYS A 32 14.34 -22.01 -4.79
N ARG A 33 14.64 -20.75 -4.46
CA ARG A 33 15.73 -20.42 -3.51
C ARG A 33 15.31 -19.27 -2.61
N LYS A 34 15.89 -19.22 -1.43
CA LYS A 34 15.78 -18.06 -0.55
C LYS A 34 16.39 -16.84 -1.26
N VAL A 35 15.73 -15.71 -1.20
CA VAL A 35 16.23 -14.40 -1.63
C VAL A 35 16.65 -13.64 -0.39
N ASP A 36 17.90 -13.22 -0.38
CA ASP A 36 18.41 -12.27 0.58
C ASP A 36 18.75 -10.98 -0.17
N LEU A 37 18.12 -9.90 0.23
CA LEU A 37 18.25 -8.62 -0.45
C LEU A 37 18.47 -7.51 0.57
N SER A 38 19.56 -6.82 0.42
CA SER A 38 19.82 -5.58 1.13
C SER A 38 20.01 -4.45 0.13
N LEU A 39 18.98 -3.67 -0.10
CA LEU A 39 19.02 -2.43 -0.87
C LEU A 39 18.87 -1.25 0.08
N LYS A 40 19.37 -0.08 -0.34
CA LYS A 40 19.37 1.13 0.48
C LYS A 40 18.01 1.46 1.11
N ASP A 41 16.93 1.29 0.35
CA ASP A 41 15.57 1.71 0.74
C ASP A 41 14.57 0.55 0.72
N ILE A 42 15.05 -0.70 0.66
CA ILE A 42 14.19 -1.89 0.63
C ILE A 42 14.79 -2.95 1.55
N HIS A 43 13.99 -3.39 2.50
CA HIS A 43 14.29 -4.53 3.36
C HIS A 43 13.37 -5.69 3.00
N LEU A 44 13.94 -6.88 2.82
CA LEU A 44 13.19 -8.10 2.61
C LEU A 44 13.43 -9.06 3.77
N GLU A 45 12.35 -9.58 4.32
CA GLU A 45 12.38 -10.65 5.30
C GLU A 45 11.77 -11.91 4.68
N PHE A 46 12.49 -13.03 4.80
CA PHE A 46 11.99 -14.30 4.30
C PHE A 46 11.03 -14.92 5.31
N LEU A 47 9.76 -14.97 4.99
CA LEU A 47 8.71 -15.53 5.85
C LEU A 47 8.55 -17.04 5.68
N GLY A 48 8.82 -17.58 4.50
CA GLY A 48 8.67 -19.01 4.21
C GLY A 48 8.38 -19.31 2.75
N PHE A 49 8.11 -20.57 2.48
CA PHE A 49 7.61 -21.02 1.19
C PHE A 49 6.10 -21.17 1.22
N SER A 50 5.44 -20.89 0.10
CA SER A 50 4.00 -21.06 -0.08
C SER A 50 3.76 -21.75 -1.43
N ASP A 51 2.71 -22.54 -1.49
CA ASP A 51 2.28 -23.20 -2.72
C ASP A 51 1.51 -22.23 -3.63
N GLU A 52 0.96 -21.17 -3.05
CA GLU A 52 0.19 -20.17 -3.78
C GLU A 52 0.90 -18.79 -3.80
N PRO A 53 0.88 -18.11 -4.96
CA PRO A 53 1.42 -16.77 -5.06
C PRO A 53 0.45 -15.74 -4.48
N VAL A 54 0.99 -14.65 -3.97
CA VAL A 54 0.18 -13.46 -3.62
C VAL A 54 -0.31 -12.80 -4.91
N SER A 55 -1.61 -12.50 -4.98
CA SER A 55 -2.25 -11.89 -6.13
C SER A 55 -2.87 -10.53 -5.79
N LEU A 56 -3.15 -9.72 -6.80
CA LEU A 56 -3.82 -8.43 -6.59
C LEU A 56 -5.21 -8.66 -5.96
N GLY A 57 -5.44 -7.99 -4.85
CA GLY A 57 -6.68 -8.12 -4.08
C GLY A 57 -6.59 -9.09 -2.90
N ASP A 58 -5.51 -9.84 -2.75
CA ASP A 58 -5.28 -10.74 -1.60
C ASP A 58 -4.88 -9.93 -0.35
N LEU A 59 -5.76 -9.02 0.08
CA LEU A 59 -5.58 -8.25 1.30
C LEU A 59 -6.93 -8.04 1.99
N GLU A 60 -6.93 -8.16 3.29
CA GLU A 60 -8.10 -7.85 4.12
C GLU A 60 -8.30 -6.34 4.31
N GLY A 61 -7.23 -5.57 4.24
CA GLY A 61 -7.24 -4.13 4.40
C GLY A 61 -5.86 -3.52 4.44
N ASN A 62 -5.81 -2.24 4.75
CA ASN A 62 -4.57 -1.50 4.98
C ASN A 62 -4.61 -0.86 6.36
N GLU A 63 -3.51 -0.96 7.08
CA GLU A 63 -3.26 -0.20 8.30
C GLU A 63 -2.46 1.06 7.95
N PHE A 64 -2.84 2.19 8.56
CA PHE A 64 -2.17 3.47 8.37
C PHE A 64 -1.71 4.03 9.71
N ILE A 65 -0.44 4.39 9.79
CA ILE A 65 0.12 5.18 10.89
C ILE A 65 0.46 6.56 10.31
N ILE A 66 -0.36 7.57 10.66
CA ILE A 66 -0.23 8.92 10.12
C ILE A 66 0.26 9.85 11.21
N THR A 67 1.47 10.40 11.04
CA THR A 67 2.02 11.41 11.93
C THR A 67 1.75 12.80 11.35
N VAL A 68 0.93 13.59 12.05
CA VAL A 68 0.69 14.98 11.71
C VAL A 68 1.58 15.86 12.60
N ARG A 69 2.36 16.75 11.97
CA ARG A 69 3.32 17.64 12.64
C ARG A 69 2.89 19.10 12.51
N ASP A 70 3.54 19.96 13.29
CA ASP A 70 3.32 21.42 13.28
C ASP A 70 1.86 21.83 13.55
N LEU A 71 1.17 21.00 14.31
CA LEU A 71 -0.16 21.34 14.81
C LEU A 71 -0.01 22.42 15.88
N GLY A 72 -0.68 23.55 15.66
CA GLY A 72 -0.90 24.54 16.71
C GLY A 72 -1.77 23.94 17.85
N ARG A 73 -2.40 24.80 18.67
CA ARG A 73 -3.41 24.31 19.62
C ARG A 73 -4.60 23.75 18.84
N VAL A 74 -4.69 22.44 18.78
CA VAL A 74 -5.81 21.74 18.15
C VAL A 74 -6.58 21.03 19.24
N ASP A 75 -7.84 21.36 19.37
CA ASP A 75 -8.78 20.57 20.18
C ASP A 75 -9.20 19.36 19.30
N LEU A 76 -8.59 18.23 19.59
CA LEU A 76 -8.83 16.99 18.83
C LEU A 76 -10.10 16.32 19.33
N ALA A 77 -11.25 16.82 18.92
CA ALA A 77 -12.47 16.04 18.99
C ALA A 77 -12.45 14.99 17.88
N VAL A 78 -12.29 13.73 18.26
CA VAL A 78 -12.36 12.60 17.31
C VAL A 78 -13.83 12.35 17.01
N PRO A 79 -14.31 12.58 15.79
CA PRO A 79 -15.71 12.31 15.45
C PRO A 79 -15.95 10.81 15.34
N ASP A 80 -17.08 10.34 15.84
CA ASP A 80 -17.48 8.92 15.72
C ASP A 80 -17.71 8.48 14.27
N LYS A 81 -18.04 9.41 13.40
CA LYS A 81 -18.32 9.17 11.98
C LYS A 81 -17.81 10.34 11.15
N ILE A 82 -17.20 10.03 10.04
CA ILE A 82 -16.79 11.00 9.02
C ILE A 82 -17.40 10.61 7.67
N PRO A 83 -17.85 11.58 6.84
CA PRO A 83 -18.23 11.28 5.48
C PRO A 83 -17.00 10.82 4.69
N ASN A 84 -17.18 9.74 3.93
CA ASN A 84 -16.09 9.16 3.12
C ASN A 84 -15.89 9.95 1.82
N TYR A 85 -15.50 11.21 1.93
CA TYR A 85 -15.15 12.03 0.79
C TYR A 85 -13.67 11.88 0.46
N PHE A 86 -13.38 11.71 -0.81
CA PHE A 86 -12.02 11.69 -1.34
C PHE A 86 -11.66 13.04 -1.92
N GLY A 87 -10.46 13.53 -1.64
CA GLY A 87 -9.90 14.68 -2.31
C GLY A 87 -9.53 14.37 -3.78
N GLU A 88 -9.01 15.34 -4.48
CA GLU A 88 -8.75 15.33 -5.94
C GLU A 88 -7.73 14.29 -6.41
N GLN A 89 -7.15 13.51 -5.53
CA GLN A 89 -5.91 12.78 -5.75
C GLN A 89 -6.01 11.55 -6.67
N ARG A 90 -7.16 10.91 -6.83
CA ARG A 90 -7.10 9.56 -7.39
C ARG A 90 -8.03 9.28 -8.57
N PHE A 91 -9.12 9.97 -8.68
CA PHE A 91 -10.16 9.56 -9.63
C PHE A 91 -10.64 10.65 -10.61
N SER A 92 -10.45 11.87 -10.33
CA SER A 92 -10.65 13.07 -11.15
C SER A 92 -10.92 14.29 -10.28
N GLU A 93 -10.80 15.47 -10.84
CA GLU A 93 -11.11 16.75 -10.19
C GLU A 93 -12.62 16.92 -9.90
N ASN A 94 -13.46 16.02 -10.38
CA ASN A 94 -14.93 16.15 -10.35
C ASN A 94 -15.65 15.16 -9.43
N ASN A 95 -14.93 14.40 -8.60
CA ASN A 95 -15.53 13.36 -7.74
C ASN A 95 -16.67 13.87 -6.85
N VAL A 96 -16.48 15.03 -6.22
CA VAL A 96 -17.51 15.65 -5.37
C VAL A 96 -18.74 16.08 -6.18
N LYS A 97 -18.54 16.60 -7.39
CA LYS A 97 -19.65 17.00 -8.27
C LYS A 97 -20.43 15.78 -8.75
N ILE A 98 -19.73 14.73 -9.14
CA ILE A 98 -20.34 13.47 -9.58
C ILE A 98 -21.08 12.79 -8.43
N GLY A 99 -20.49 12.73 -7.25
CA GLY A 99 -21.13 12.17 -6.06
C GLY A 99 -22.43 12.89 -5.69
N LYS A 100 -22.48 14.22 -5.82
CA LYS A 100 -23.71 15.00 -5.62
C LYS A 100 -24.81 14.80 -6.67
N LEU A 101 -24.45 14.29 -7.84
CA LEU A 101 -25.41 13.99 -8.91
C LEU A 101 -26.01 12.59 -8.81
N ILE A 102 -25.39 11.72 -8.02
CA ILE A 102 -25.82 10.33 -7.82
C ILE A 102 -26.73 10.19 -6.59
N LEU A 103 -26.64 11.12 -5.64
CA LEU A 103 -27.50 11.22 -4.44
C LEU A 103 -28.78 11.97 -4.74
#